data_08293d5e4135235010da471bb49fb121
#
_entry.id   08293d5e4135235010da471bb49fb121
#
_cell.length_a   1.000
_cell.length_b   1.000
_cell.length_c   1.000
_cell.angle_alpha   90.00
_cell.angle_beta   90.00
_cell.angle_gamma   90.00
#
_symmetry.space_group_name_H-M   'P 1'
#
loop_
_entity.id
_entity.type
_entity.pdbx_description
1 polymer ?
#
loop_
_entity_poly.entity_id
_entity_poly.type
_entity_poly.pdbx_seq_one_letter_code
_entity_poly.pdbx_strand_id
1 'polypeptide(L)'
;MNIFISGGCGQVGSHVAELLLARGDSVVVVDNFATGRPEHLAPHPRLTVVEGDISDKPLVDKLVQEHAVDVIVHAAAAYKNPDDWHTDTLTNCVGGANLIMAAKAYGVKRFIYYQTALCYGTKPMQNPIPVTHFRFPNNSSYSISKTTTEEYLELSGLSYVSFRLANVVGPRNLSGPLPIFFQRLTQGKRCFVTRSRRDFVFVKDLASVSIKAIDGTGSGSYNFSSGTDIPIIDLYDAVVEELQLTPYPAPEIRDLGADDAASILLDPSRTFEDFGTITFTGLKEIVHAACEYYRKYGVVGGYTHLKITESA
;
A
#
# COMPACT_ATOMS: atom_id res chain seq x y z
N MET A 1 -22.84 -6.30 0.29
CA MET A 1 -22.60 -5.09 -0.53
C MET A 1 -21.93 -5.47 -1.83
N ASN A 2 -22.01 -4.60 -2.83
CA ASN A 2 -21.26 -4.73 -4.08
C ASN A 2 -20.03 -3.80 -4.01
N ILE A 3 -18.85 -4.38 -3.98
CA ILE A 3 -17.60 -3.64 -3.78
C ILE A 3 -16.75 -3.69 -5.05
N PHE A 4 -16.31 -2.54 -5.52
CA PHE A 4 -15.33 -2.43 -6.59
C PHE A 4 -13.94 -2.19 -5.99
N ILE A 5 -12.94 -2.97 -6.39
CA ILE A 5 -11.55 -2.82 -5.93
C ILE A 5 -10.64 -2.62 -7.15
N SER A 6 -10.04 -1.44 -7.27
CA SER A 6 -8.95 -1.24 -8.22
C SER A 6 -7.63 -1.74 -7.63
N GLY A 7 -6.81 -2.42 -8.42
CA GLY A 7 -5.58 -3.06 -7.92
C GLY A 7 -5.87 -4.22 -6.96
N GLY A 8 -7.01 -4.90 -7.17
CA GLY A 8 -7.49 -5.93 -6.25
C GLY A 8 -6.69 -7.23 -6.28
N CYS A 9 -5.81 -7.43 -7.24
CA CYS A 9 -4.86 -8.54 -7.26
C CYS A 9 -3.48 -8.16 -6.70
N GLY A 10 -3.30 -6.91 -6.27
CA GLY A 10 -2.11 -6.42 -5.57
C GLY A 10 -2.07 -6.80 -4.09
N GLN A 11 -1.04 -6.33 -3.37
CA GLN A 11 -0.84 -6.65 -1.96
C GLN A 11 -2.06 -6.26 -1.09
N VAL A 12 -2.44 -4.98 -1.05
CA VAL A 12 -3.51 -4.50 -0.16
C VAL A 12 -4.87 -4.96 -0.67
N GLY A 13 -5.15 -4.74 -1.96
CA GLY A 13 -6.46 -5.02 -2.55
C GLY A 13 -6.90 -6.47 -2.41
N SER A 14 -5.98 -7.42 -2.57
CA SER A 14 -6.30 -8.84 -2.48
C SER A 14 -6.62 -9.30 -1.05
N HIS A 15 -5.93 -8.75 -0.02
CA HIS A 15 -6.28 -9.08 1.36
C HIS A 15 -7.63 -8.48 1.77
N VAL A 16 -7.98 -7.30 1.27
CA VAL A 16 -9.32 -6.71 1.48
C VAL A 16 -10.39 -7.52 0.76
N ALA A 17 -10.14 -7.93 -0.51
CA ALA A 17 -11.06 -8.76 -1.27
C ALA A 17 -11.36 -10.09 -0.58
N GLU A 18 -10.33 -10.77 -0.04
CA GLU A 18 -10.50 -12.03 0.70
C GLU A 18 -11.43 -11.87 1.92
N LEU A 19 -11.26 -10.79 2.71
CA LEU A 19 -12.12 -10.53 3.86
C LEU A 19 -13.57 -10.25 3.45
N LEU A 20 -13.77 -9.48 2.38
CA LEU A 20 -15.10 -9.16 1.86
C LEU A 20 -15.81 -10.40 1.32
N LEU A 21 -15.10 -11.24 0.55
CA LEU A 21 -15.66 -12.50 0.03
C LEU A 21 -16.00 -13.46 1.17
N ALA A 22 -15.13 -13.59 2.17
CA ALA A 22 -15.41 -14.41 3.37
C ALA A 22 -16.63 -13.92 4.15
N ARG A 23 -16.88 -12.61 4.15
CA ARG A 23 -18.07 -11.98 4.75
C ARG A 23 -19.33 -12.18 3.91
N GLY A 24 -19.20 -12.55 2.65
CA GLY A 24 -20.33 -12.78 1.74
C GLY A 24 -20.70 -11.60 0.86
N ASP A 25 -19.83 -10.59 0.71
CA ASP A 25 -19.99 -9.51 -0.25
C ASP A 25 -19.72 -9.97 -1.68
N SER A 26 -20.22 -9.20 -2.65
CA SER A 26 -19.86 -9.33 -4.07
C SER A 26 -18.72 -8.39 -4.37
N VAL A 27 -17.66 -8.90 -4.98
CA VAL A 27 -16.44 -8.13 -5.24
C VAL A 27 -16.12 -8.13 -6.75
N VAL A 28 -15.95 -6.94 -7.30
CA VAL A 28 -15.43 -6.73 -8.67
C VAL A 28 -14.04 -6.13 -8.56
N VAL A 29 -13.06 -6.80 -9.13
CA VAL A 29 -11.66 -6.40 -9.15
C VAL A 29 -11.28 -5.96 -10.55
N VAL A 30 -10.62 -4.80 -10.66
CA VAL A 30 -9.89 -4.39 -11.88
C VAL A 30 -8.41 -4.31 -11.55
N ASP A 31 -7.59 -5.01 -12.36
CA ASP A 31 -6.14 -5.02 -12.20
C ASP A 31 -5.48 -5.16 -13.58
N ASN A 32 -4.40 -4.42 -13.84
CA ASN A 32 -3.63 -4.53 -15.08
C ASN A 32 -2.46 -5.51 -14.95
N PHE A 33 -2.35 -6.17 -13.79
CA PHE A 33 -1.32 -7.15 -13.44
C PHE A 33 0.13 -6.64 -13.55
N ALA A 34 0.33 -5.32 -13.50
CA ALA A 34 1.69 -4.75 -13.49
C ALA A 34 2.52 -5.23 -12.29
N THR A 35 1.87 -5.45 -11.14
CA THR A 35 2.45 -6.00 -9.89
C THR A 35 1.52 -7.00 -9.22
N GLY A 36 0.22 -6.91 -9.45
CA GLY A 36 -0.78 -7.85 -8.98
C GLY A 36 -0.69 -9.19 -9.71
N ARG A 37 -1.26 -10.23 -9.10
CA ARG A 37 -1.33 -11.57 -9.70
C ARG A 37 -2.74 -12.14 -9.55
N PRO A 38 -3.33 -12.69 -10.62
CA PRO A 38 -4.65 -13.33 -10.55
C PRO A 38 -4.74 -14.40 -9.45
N GLU A 39 -3.64 -15.15 -9.24
CA GLU A 39 -3.55 -16.26 -8.28
C GLU A 39 -3.64 -15.80 -6.82
N HIS A 40 -3.56 -14.50 -6.54
CA HIS A 40 -3.79 -13.97 -5.19
C HIS A 40 -5.24 -14.12 -4.74
N LEU A 41 -6.17 -14.24 -5.67
CA LEU A 41 -7.59 -14.44 -5.38
C LEU A 41 -8.05 -15.80 -5.91
N ALA A 42 -8.46 -16.67 -5.00
CA ALA A 42 -9.04 -17.94 -5.40
C ALA A 42 -10.39 -17.71 -6.12
N PRO A 43 -10.76 -18.55 -7.11
CA PRO A 43 -12.07 -18.48 -7.74
C PRO A 43 -13.20 -18.52 -6.69
N HIS A 44 -14.15 -17.61 -6.80
CA HIS A 44 -15.27 -17.50 -5.88
C HIS A 44 -16.54 -17.06 -6.62
N PRO A 45 -17.75 -17.61 -6.30
CA PRO A 45 -18.98 -17.28 -7.03
C PRO A 45 -19.39 -15.80 -6.97
N ARG A 46 -18.89 -15.06 -6.00
CA ARG A 46 -19.13 -13.61 -5.81
C ARG A 46 -17.94 -12.74 -6.19
N LEU A 47 -16.95 -13.30 -6.89
CA LEU A 47 -15.76 -12.57 -7.37
C LEU A 47 -15.80 -12.47 -8.88
N THR A 48 -15.66 -11.26 -9.38
CA THR A 48 -15.37 -10.97 -10.79
C THR A 48 -14.00 -10.32 -10.86
N VAL A 49 -13.06 -10.90 -11.60
CA VAL A 49 -11.74 -10.31 -11.88
C VAL A 49 -11.71 -9.89 -13.33
N VAL A 50 -11.41 -8.61 -13.56
CA VAL A 50 -11.30 -8.01 -14.88
C VAL A 50 -9.87 -7.51 -15.08
N GLU A 51 -9.20 -8.03 -16.13
CA GLU A 51 -7.94 -7.45 -16.59
C GLU A 51 -8.24 -6.12 -17.29
N GLY A 52 -7.66 -5.03 -16.77
CA GLY A 52 -7.89 -3.70 -17.31
C GLY A 52 -7.19 -2.61 -16.54
N ASP A 53 -7.16 -1.41 -17.13
CA ASP A 53 -6.55 -0.25 -16.54
C ASP A 53 -7.60 0.77 -16.11
N ILE A 54 -7.47 1.34 -14.90
CA ILE A 54 -8.40 2.35 -14.38
C ILE A 54 -8.29 3.70 -15.09
N SER A 55 -7.25 3.92 -15.89
CA SER A 55 -7.17 5.07 -16.80
C SER A 55 -8.16 4.97 -17.97
N ASP A 56 -8.67 3.78 -18.26
CA ASP A 56 -9.76 3.54 -19.22
C ASP A 56 -11.12 3.91 -18.58
N LYS A 57 -11.53 5.16 -18.76
CA LYS A 57 -12.79 5.66 -18.19
C LYS A 57 -14.02 4.86 -18.64
N PRO A 58 -14.22 4.53 -19.94
CA PRO A 58 -15.30 3.64 -20.37
C PRO A 58 -15.37 2.32 -19.61
N LEU A 59 -14.24 1.66 -19.38
CA LEU A 59 -14.19 0.41 -18.61
C LEU A 59 -14.64 0.64 -17.15
N VAL A 60 -14.13 1.67 -16.50
CA VAL A 60 -14.49 2.00 -15.12
C VAL A 60 -15.98 2.31 -15.01
N ASP A 61 -16.52 3.18 -15.87
CA ASP A 61 -17.94 3.55 -15.88
C ASP A 61 -18.83 2.31 -16.08
N LYS A 62 -18.50 1.47 -17.05
CA LYS A 62 -19.23 0.23 -17.34
C LYS A 62 -19.30 -0.67 -16.12
N LEU A 63 -18.16 -0.96 -15.49
CA LEU A 63 -18.12 -1.90 -14.39
C LEU A 63 -18.81 -1.36 -13.12
N VAL A 64 -18.65 -0.07 -12.80
CA VAL A 64 -19.32 0.55 -11.66
C VAL A 64 -20.84 0.51 -11.84
N GLN A 65 -21.31 0.79 -13.06
CA GLN A 65 -22.74 0.75 -13.38
C GLN A 65 -23.31 -0.67 -13.42
N GLU A 66 -22.69 -1.60 -14.17
CA GLU A 66 -23.20 -2.97 -14.36
C GLU A 66 -23.29 -3.75 -13.05
N HIS A 67 -22.34 -3.53 -12.13
CA HIS A 67 -22.32 -4.22 -10.86
C HIS A 67 -23.05 -3.47 -9.74
N ALA A 68 -23.71 -2.35 -10.03
CA ALA A 68 -24.42 -1.53 -9.04
C ALA A 68 -23.59 -1.30 -7.77
N VAL A 69 -22.39 -0.77 -7.94
CA VAL A 69 -21.35 -0.66 -6.90
C VAL A 69 -21.78 0.21 -5.74
N ASP A 70 -21.74 -0.32 -4.52
CA ASP A 70 -22.01 0.44 -3.28
C ASP A 70 -20.78 1.19 -2.78
N VAL A 71 -19.59 0.56 -2.86
CA VAL A 71 -18.33 1.08 -2.33
C VAL A 71 -17.19 0.86 -3.32
N ILE A 72 -16.36 1.89 -3.51
CA ILE A 72 -15.10 1.78 -4.23
C ILE A 72 -13.94 1.73 -3.23
N VAL A 73 -13.05 0.75 -3.41
CA VAL A 73 -11.76 0.64 -2.72
C VAL A 73 -10.65 0.84 -3.75
N HIS A 74 -9.95 1.97 -3.66
CA HIS A 74 -8.89 2.31 -4.60
C HIS A 74 -7.52 1.91 -4.05
N ALA A 75 -7.05 0.71 -4.44
CA ALA A 75 -5.76 0.15 -4.06
C ALA A 75 -4.74 0.08 -5.22
N ALA A 76 -5.16 0.40 -6.45
CA ALA A 76 -4.22 0.52 -7.56
C ALA A 76 -3.28 1.70 -7.35
N ALA A 77 -2.01 1.49 -7.68
CA ALA A 77 -1.00 2.54 -7.69
C ALA A 77 0.15 2.16 -8.62
N ALA A 78 0.66 3.14 -9.37
CA ALA A 78 1.93 3.04 -10.08
C ALA A 78 3.02 3.67 -9.21
N TYR A 79 4.14 2.95 -9.00
CA TYR A 79 5.32 3.43 -8.26
C TYR A 79 6.56 2.55 -8.47
N LYS A 80 6.51 1.68 -9.48
CA LYS A 80 7.56 0.69 -9.76
C LYS A 80 8.83 1.32 -10.34
N ASN A 81 8.67 2.35 -11.14
CA ASN A 81 9.77 3.08 -11.78
C ASN A 81 9.66 4.57 -11.44
N PRO A 82 10.59 5.13 -10.64
CA PRO A 82 10.52 6.52 -10.19
C PRO A 82 10.70 7.54 -11.33
N ASP A 83 11.21 7.11 -12.49
CA ASP A 83 11.42 7.96 -13.66
C ASP A 83 10.24 7.87 -14.66
N ASP A 84 9.27 7.01 -14.44
CA ASP A 84 8.09 6.85 -15.30
C ASP A 84 6.90 7.70 -14.81
N TRP A 85 7.05 9.00 -14.93
CA TRP A 85 6.03 9.97 -14.52
C TRP A 85 4.73 9.84 -15.33
N HIS A 86 4.83 9.31 -16.56
CA HIS A 86 3.67 9.09 -17.42
C HIS A 86 2.75 8.03 -16.81
N THR A 87 3.30 6.87 -16.46
CA THR A 87 2.55 5.79 -15.82
C THR A 87 2.00 6.20 -14.46
N ASP A 88 2.80 6.94 -13.64
CA ASP A 88 2.31 7.50 -12.37
C ASP A 88 1.10 8.43 -12.60
N THR A 89 1.16 9.30 -13.60
CA THR A 89 0.07 10.24 -13.92
C THR A 89 -1.17 9.48 -14.40
N LEU A 90 -1.01 8.52 -15.33
CA LEU A 90 -2.14 7.76 -15.85
C LEU A 90 -2.83 6.96 -14.75
N THR A 91 -2.09 6.19 -13.98
CA THR A 91 -2.68 5.31 -12.97
C THR A 91 -3.16 6.11 -11.75
N ASN A 92 -2.28 6.93 -11.17
CA ASN A 92 -2.59 7.56 -9.89
C ASN A 92 -3.48 8.80 -10.04
N CYS A 93 -3.30 9.64 -11.08
CA CYS A 93 -4.13 10.83 -11.25
C CYS A 93 -5.37 10.56 -12.12
N VAL A 94 -5.17 10.11 -13.37
CA VAL A 94 -6.28 9.90 -14.31
C VAL A 94 -7.17 8.76 -13.82
N GLY A 95 -6.60 7.63 -13.42
CA GLY A 95 -7.33 6.50 -12.86
C GLY A 95 -8.10 6.87 -11.59
N GLY A 96 -7.47 7.60 -10.68
CA GLY A 96 -8.13 8.12 -9.47
C GLY A 96 -9.31 9.04 -9.79
N ALA A 97 -9.12 9.99 -10.73
CA ALA A 97 -10.18 10.89 -11.18
C ALA A 97 -11.34 10.13 -11.84
N ASN A 98 -11.06 9.11 -12.68
CA ASN A 98 -12.08 8.28 -13.30
C ASN A 98 -12.95 7.55 -12.26
N LEU A 99 -12.31 6.96 -11.23
CA LEU A 99 -13.03 6.29 -10.15
C LEU A 99 -13.91 7.27 -9.35
N ILE A 100 -13.40 8.46 -9.03
CA ILE A 100 -14.15 9.51 -8.32
C ILE A 100 -15.34 9.99 -9.17
N MET A 101 -15.13 10.22 -10.47
CA MET A 101 -16.20 10.64 -11.38
C MET A 101 -17.27 9.56 -11.54
N ALA A 102 -16.88 8.28 -11.69
CA ALA A 102 -17.80 7.17 -11.73
C ALA A 102 -18.59 7.03 -10.41
N ALA A 103 -17.92 7.19 -9.27
CA ALA A 103 -18.59 7.16 -7.97
C ALA A 103 -19.70 8.21 -7.87
N LYS A 104 -19.45 9.43 -8.35
CA LYS A 104 -20.45 10.51 -8.39
C LYS A 104 -21.58 10.22 -9.37
N ALA A 105 -21.25 9.75 -10.59
CA ALA A 105 -22.21 9.53 -11.65
C ALA A 105 -23.20 8.40 -11.34
N TYR A 106 -22.73 7.34 -10.68
CA TYR A 106 -23.53 6.14 -10.42
C TYR A 106 -23.96 5.95 -8.97
N GLY A 107 -23.79 6.99 -8.13
CA GLY A 107 -24.33 7.01 -6.76
C GLY A 107 -23.63 6.06 -5.79
N VAL A 108 -22.34 5.84 -5.96
CA VAL A 108 -21.50 5.09 -5.00
C VAL A 108 -21.56 5.77 -3.64
N LYS A 109 -21.85 4.99 -2.60
CA LYS A 109 -22.13 5.51 -1.25
C LYS A 109 -20.86 5.87 -0.48
N ARG A 110 -19.73 5.20 -0.80
CA ARG A 110 -18.49 5.35 -0.04
C ARG A 110 -17.26 5.08 -0.88
N PHE A 111 -16.15 5.79 -0.58
CA PHE A 111 -14.88 5.66 -1.27
C PHE A 111 -13.75 5.45 -0.26
N ILE A 112 -12.98 4.38 -0.40
CA ILE A 112 -11.81 4.07 0.42
C ILE A 112 -10.56 4.26 -0.43
N TYR A 113 -9.62 5.06 0.05
CA TYR A 113 -8.39 5.39 -0.65
C TYR A 113 -7.16 5.06 0.19
N TYR A 114 -6.15 4.50 -0.43
CA TYR A 114 -4.85 4.26 0.20
C TYR A 114 -3.84 5.28 -0.34
N GLN A 115 -3.55 6.27 0.49
CA GLN A 115 -2.57 7.32 0.25
C GLN A 115 -1.22 6.90 0.86
N THR A 116 -0.15 7.61 0.56
CA THR A 116 1.18 7.40 1.11
C THR A 116 1.55 8.44 2.17
N ALA A 117 2.37 8.06 3.17
CA ALA A 117 2.99 9.01 4.10
C ALA A 117 3.87 10.05 3.39
N LEU A 118 4.36 9.74 2.19
CA LEU A 118 5.16 10.66 1.39
C LEU A 118 4.39 11.91 0.93
N CYS A 119 3.08 11.97 1.11
CA CYS A 119 2.31 13.20 0.92
C CYS A 119 2.78 14.35 1.82
N TYR A 120 3.43 14.04 2.94
CA TYR A 120 4.01 15.02 3.86
C TYR A 120 5.45 15.46 3.48
N GLY A 121 6.03 14.82 2.44
CA GLY A 121 7.42 15.02 2.04
C GLY A 121 8.41 14.22 2.90
N THR A 122 9.71 14.37 2.62
CA THR A 122 10.79 13.64 3.31
C THR A 122 11.36 14.38 4.52
N LYS A 123 10.99 15.65 4.71
CA LYS A 123 11.45 16.50 5.82
C LYS A 123 10.26 17.18 6.50
N PRO A 124 9.38 16.41 7.18
CA PRO A 124 8.23 16.99 7.87
C PRO A 124 8.69 17.90 9.02
N MET A 125 7.90 18.94 9.32
CA MET A 125 8.22 19.87 10.41
C MET A 125 7.91 19.31 11.80
N GLN A 126 7.15 18.22 11.87
CA GLN A 126 6.77 17.53 13.11
C GLN A 126 6.99 16.03 12.97
N ASN A 127 7.45 15.38 14.03
CA ASN A 127 7.60 13.93 14.09
C ASN A 127 7.27 13.48 15.55
N PRO A 128 6.21 12.68 15.80
CA PRO A 128 5.27 12.13 14.84
C PRO A 128 4.46 13.17 14.07
N ILE A 129 4.10 12.85 12.80
CA ILE A 129 3.41 13.75 11.88
C ILE A 129 1.90 13.66 12.12
N PRO A 130 1.23 14.72 12.59
CA PRO A 130 -0.23 14.70 12.77
C PRO A 130 -0.94 14.71 11.41
N VAL A 131 -2.15 14.16 11.36
CA VAL A 131 -2.96 14.12 10.12
C VAL A 131 -3.28 15.51 9.57
N THR A 132 -3.25 16.52 10.43
CA THR A 132 -3.48 17.94 10.08
C THR A 132 -2.24 18.64 9.53
N HIS A 133 -1.07 17.99 9.52
CA HIS A 133 0.14 18.54 8.91
C HIS A 133 -0.11 18.82 7.42
N PHE A 134 0.41 19.93 6.90
CA PHE A 134 0.27 20.27 5.49
C PHE A 134 0.95 19.21 4.61
N ARG A 135 0.37 18.96 3.45
CA ARG A 135 0.96 18.06 2.43
C ARG A 135 1.99 18.85 1.62
N PHE A 136 3.14 18.23 1.41
CA PHE A 136 4.21 18.78 0.58
C PHE A 136 4.91 17.65 -0.21
N PRO A 137 4.22 17.04 -1.17
CA PRO A 137 4.69 15.86 -1.91
C PRO A 137 5.75 16.22 -2.96
N ASN A 138 6.91 16.73 -2.53
CA ASN A 138 7.94 17.29 -3.40
C ASN A 138 9.09 16.33 -3.74
N ASN A 139 9.02 15.08 -3.30
CA ASN A 139 10.15 14.14 -3.36
C ASN A 139 10.07 13.12 -4.49
N SER A 140 8.89 12.91 -5.09
CA SER A 140 8.73 11.96 -6.19
C SER A 140 7.44 12.18 -6.98
N SER A 141 7.43 11.77 -8.24
CA SER A 141 6.22 11.73 -9.08
C SER A 141 5.12 10.92 -8.43
N TYR A 142 5.47 9.80 -7.80
CA TYR A 142 4.54 8.97 -7.04
C TYR A 142 3.82 9.75 -5.94
N SER A 143 4.55 10.46 -5.08
CA SER A 143 3.93 11.21 -3.98
C SER A 143 3.03 12.36 -4.48
N ILE A 144 3.45 13.04 -5.55
CA ILE A 144 2.67 14.10 -6.19
C ILE A 144 1.36 13.52 -6.75
N SER A 145 1.46 12.48 -7.58
CA SER A 145 0.31 11.87 -8.24
C SER A 145 -0.70 11.25 -7.27
N LYS A 146 -0.22 10.60 -6.20
CA LYS A 146 -1.09 10.08 -5.14
C LYS A 146 -1.80 11.20 -4.39
N THR A 147 -1.11 12.31 -4.11
CA THR A 147 -1.70 13.45 -3.40
C THR A 147 -2.77 14.15 -4.25
N THR A 148 -2.57 14.24 -5.56
CA THR A 148 -3.57 14.79 -6.49
C THR A 148 -4.91 14.04 -6.38
N THR A 149 -4.89 12.72 -6.31
CA THR A 149 -6.13 11.95 -6.14
C THR A 149 -6.80 12.19 -4.80
N GLU A 150 -6.06 12.32 -3.70
CA GLU A 150 -6.64 12.67 -2.39
C GLU A 150 -7.30 14.05 -2.43
N GLU A 151 -6.70 15.03 -3.09
CA GLU A 151 -7.27 16.39 -3.24
C GLU A 151 -8.54 16.39 -4.10
N TYR A 152 -8.58 15.62 -5.20
CA TYR A 152 -9.81 15.42 -5.95
C TYR A 152 -10.90 14.72 -5.13
N LEU A 153 -10.53 13.78 -4.28
CA LEU A 153 -11.47 13.11 -3.40
C LEU A 153 -12.06 14.07 -2.36
N GLU A 154 -11.22 14.92 -1.75
CA GLU A 154 -11.66 15.99 -0.84
C GLU A 154 -12.63 16.98 -1.55
N LEU A 155 -12.31 17.36 -2.79
CA LEU A 155 -13.16 18.26 -3.60
C LEU A 155 -14.47 17.60 -4.06
N SER A 156 -14.54 16.28 -4.12
CA SER A 156 -15.65 15.53 -4.75
C SER A 156 -16.97 15.64 -4.02
N GLY A 157 -16.95 15.85 -2.70
CA GLY A 157 -18.12 15.79 -1.83
C GLY A 157 -18.60 14.35 -1.52
N LEU A 158 -17.87 13.32 -1.94
CA LEU A 158 -18.18 11.94 -1.62
C LEU A 158 -17.93 11.63 -0.13
N SER A 159 -18.66 10.68 0.42
CA SER A 159 -18.28 10.06 1.70
C SER A 159 -17.03 9.22 1.48
N TYR A 160 -15.92 9.53 2.15
CA TYR A 160 -14.66 8.83 1.94
C TYR A 160 -13.85 8.63 3.21
N VAL A 161 -12.94 7.65 3.14
CA VAL A 161 -11.80 7.51 4.05
C VAL A 161 -10.55 7.40 3.20
N SER A 162 -9.55 8.24 3.50
CA SER A 162 -8.20 8.18 2.95
C SER A 162 -7.25 7.75 4.06
N PHE A 163 -6.63 6.59 3.91
CA PHE A 163 -5.56 6.13 4.81
C PHE A 163 -4.20 6.56 4.27
N ARG A 164 -3.51 7.48 4.96
CA ARG A 164 -2.11 7.83 4.71
C ARG A 164 -1.24 6.80 5.42
N LEU A 165 -0.66 5.93 4.62
CA LEU A 165 -0.04 4.69 5.09
C LEU A 165 1.41 4.86 5.49
N ALA A 166 1.80 4.33 6.64
CA ALA A 166 3.16 3.94 6.95
C ALA A 166 3.61 2.80 6.00
N ASN A 167 4.72 2.12 6.28
CA ASN A 167 5.21 1.07 5.37
C ASN A 167 4.40 -0.22 5.57
N VAL A 168 3.47 -0.47 4.66
CA VAL A 168 2.65 -1.68 4.68
C VAL A 168 3.45 -2.86 4.14
N VAL A 169 3.66 -3.87 4.97
CA VAL A 169 4.48 -5.06 4.67
C VAL A 169 3.71 -6.34 4.99
N GLY A 170 4.20 -7.47 4.45
CA GLY A 170 3.61 -8.78 4.68
C GLY A 170 3.55 -9.63 3.40
N PRO A 171 2.74 -10.68 3.35
CA PRO A 171 2.54 -11.48 2.15
C PRO A 171 2.16 -10.63 0.93
N ARG A 172 2.58 -11.04 -0.26
CA ARG A 172 2.33 -10.35 -1.55
C ARG A 172 3.04 -9.02 -1.71
N ASN A 173 3.86 -8.60 -0.73
CA ASN A 173 4.67 -7.39 -0.84
C ASN A 173 5.84 -7.62 -1.81
N LEU A 174 5.98 -6.77 -2.82
CA LEU A 174 7.07 -6.84 -3.81
C LEU A 174 8.00 -5.62 -3.75
N SER A 175 7.70 -4.63 -2.92
CA SER A 175 8.47 -3.40 -2.87
C SER A 175 9.12 -3.16 -1.51
N GLY A 176 10.21 -2.39 -1.54
CA GLY A 176 10.94 -1.99 -0.35
C GLY A 176 11.88 -3.07 0.20
N PRO A 177 12.37 -2.89 1.44
CA PRO A 177 13.50 -3.67 1.95
C PRO A 177 13.16 -5.14 2.22
N LEU A 178 11.97 -5.47 2.71
CA LEU A 178 11.63 -6.84 3.11
C LEU A 178 11.78 -7.88 1.98
N PRO A 179 11.11 -7.75 0.81
CA PRO A 179 11.28 -8.70 -0.27
C PRO A 179 12.71 -8.71 -0.83
N ILE A 180 13.39 -7.56 -0.84
CA ILE A 180 14.77 -7.45 -1.32
C ILE A 180 15.74 -8.18 -0.39
N PHE A 181 15.61 -8.03 0.93
CA PHE A 181 16.43 -8.77 1.89
C PHE A 181 16.23 -10.27 1.74
N PHE A 182 14.96 -10.72 1.72
CA PHE A 182 14.67 -12.15 1.50
C PHE A 182 15.32 -12.67 0.21
N GLN A 183 15.09 -12.00 -0.92
CA GLN A 183 15.59 -12.44 -2.22
C GLN A 183 17.13 -12.48 -2.27
N ARG A 184 17.79 -11.43 -1.77
CA ARG A 184 19.26 -11.38 -1.80
C ARG A 184 19.91 -12.40 -0.86
N LEU A 185 19.39 -12.51 0.36
CA LEU A 185 19.91 -13.45 1.37
C LEU A 185 19.73 -14.91 0.93
N THR A 186 18.59 -15.27 0.37
CA THR A 186 18.37 -16.64 -0.15
C THR A 186 19.24 -16.97 -1.36
N GLN A 187 19.74 -15.94 -2.08
CA GLN A 187 20.70 -16.09 -3.18
C GLN A 187 22.17 -15.98 -2.73
N GLY A 188 22.44 -15.84 -1.44
CA GLY A 188 23.79 -15.64 -0.91
C GLY A 188 24.43 -14.29 -1.30
N LYS A 189 23.60 -13.31 -1.70
CA LYS A 189 24.06 -11.98 -2.10
C LYS A 189 24.12 -11.03 -0.90
N ARG A 190 25.11 -10.16 -0.89
CA ARG A 190 25.28 -9.14 0.14
C ARG A 190 24.15 -8.12 0.10
N CYS A 191 23.60 -7.75 1.26
CA CYS A 191 22.63 -6.69 1.42
C CYS A 191 23.29 -5.40 1.89
N PHE A 192 22.56 -4.28 1.76
CA PHE A 192 22.89 -3.03 2.44
C PHE A 192 21.67 -2.53 3.21
N VAL A 193 21.93 -1.76 4.26
CA VAL A 193 20.93 -1.03 5.04
C VAL A 193 21.35 0.43 5.18
N THR A 194 20.38 1.33 5.26
CA THR A 194 20.64 2.76 5.56
C THR A 194 20.35 3.03 7.04
N ARG A 195 20.84 4.16 7.55
CA ARG A 195 20.59 4.62 8.92
C ARG A 195 19.20 5.25 9.09
N SER A 196 18.24 4.79 8.30
CA SER A 196 16.85 5.25 8.37
C SER A 196 16.02 4.40 9.34
N ARG A 197 14.90 4.99 9.76
CA ARG A 197 13.89 4.33 10.59
C ARG A 197 12.56 4.33 9.85
N ARG A 198 11.79 3.27 10.00
CA ARG A 198 10.46 3.13 9.36
C ARG A 198 9.48 2.47 10.32
N ASP A 199 8.24 2.89 10.26
CA ASP A 199 7.12 2.19 10.84
C ASP A 199 6.62 1.14 9.85
N PHE A 200 6.66 -0.13 10.26
CA PHE A 200 6.19 -1.27 9.47
C PHE A 200 4.86 -1.77 10.03
N VAL A 201 3.82 -1.69 9.22
CA VAL A 201 2.48 -2.16 9.59
C VAL A 201 2.07 -3.36 8.75
N PHE A 202 1.39 -4.31 9.38
CA PHE A 202 0.98 -5.53 8.70
C PHE A 202 -0.18 -5.29 7.74
N VAL A 203 -0.09 -5.82 6.53
CA VAL A 203 -1.14 -5.67 5.50
C VAL A 203 -2.51 -6.19 5.95
N LYS A 204 -2.55 -7.25 6.79
CA LYS A 204 -3.81 -7.79 7.29
C LYS A 204 -4.43 -6.90 8.38
N ASP A 205 -3.63 -6.17 9.16
CA ASP A 205 -4.15 -5.19 10.11
C ASP A 205 -4.82 -4.03 9.35
N LEU A 206 -4.17 -3.54 8.28
CA LEU A 206 -4.78 -2.56 7.39
C LEU A 206 -6.07 -3.07 6.75
N ALA A 207 -6.06 -4.30 6.22
CA ALA A 207 -7.25 -4.89 5.62
C ALA A 207 -8.42 -4.96 6.61
N SER A 208 -8.14 -5.37 7.85
CA SER A 208 -9.17 -5.44 8.92
C SER A 208 -9.77 -4.08 9.26
N VAL A 209 -8.95 -3.03 9.33
CA VAL A 209 -9.42 -1.65 9.57
C VAL A 209 -10.18 -1.12 8.34
N SER A 210 -9.73 -1.49 7.14
CA SER A 210 -10.43 -1.13 5.90
C SER A 210 -11.86 -1.66 5.85
N ILE A 211 -12.13 -2.84 6.40
CA ILE A 211 -13.51 -3.37 6.51
C ILE A 211 -14.38 -2.44 7.37
N LYS A 212 -13.88 -1.95 8.51
CA LYS A 212 -14.62 -0.98 9.34
C LYS A 212 -14.90 0.32 8.58
N ALA A 213 -13.91 0.80 7.78
CA ALA A 213 -14.10 1.96 6.94
C ALA A 213 -15.15 1.73 5.85
N ILE A 214 -15.17 0.57 5.20
CA ILE A 214 -16.18 0.16 4.21
C ILE A 214 -17.57 0.15 4.84
N ASP A 215 -17.69 -0.28 6.10
CA ASP A 215 -18.95 -0.36 6.85
C ASP A 215 -19.44 1.01 7.39
N GLY A 216 -18.72 2.08 7.14
CA GLY A 216 -19.15 3.44 7.47
C GLY A 216 -18.36 4.12 8.58
N THR A 217 -17.40 3.47 9.22
CA THR A 217 -16.56 4.09 10.24
C THR A 217 -15.62 5.13 9.64
N GLY A 218 -15.49 6.27 10.30
CA GLY A 218 -14.57 7.35 9.95
C GLY A 218 -15.04 8.20 8.76
N SER A 219 -14.44 9.37 8.59
CA SER A 219 -14.66 10.30 7.47
C SER A 219 -13.43 11.18 7.27
N GLY A 220 -12.99 11.35 6.03
CA GLY A 220 -11.81 12.14 5.69
C GLY A 220 -10.50 11.35 5.79
N SER A 221 -9.39 12.03 6.11
CA SER A 221 -8.05 11.45 6.08
C SER A 221 -7.58 10.97 7.44
N TYR A 222 -6.86 9.85 7.46
CA TYR A 222 -6.33 9.16 8.63
C TYR A 222 -4.88 8.72 8.41
N ASN A 223 -4.05 8.86 9.42
CA ASN A 223 -2.72 8.26 9.43
C ASN A 223 -2.82 6.80 9.89
N PHE A 224 -2.53 5.84 9.03
CA PHE A 224 -2.45 4.43 9.40
C PHE A 224 -0.99 4.07 9.72
N SER A 225 -0.70 4.00 11.00
CA SER A 225 0.64 3.89 11.60
C SER A 225 0.53 3.16 12.92
N SER A 226 1.59 2.44 13.31
CA SER A 226 1.67 1.85 14.65
C SER A 226 2.01 2.89 15.73
N GLY A 227 2.48 4.08 15.33
CA GLY A 227 3.01 5.12 16.21
C GLY A 227 4.44 4.84 16.68
N THR A 228 5.10 3.82 16.13
CA THR A 228 6.48 3.46 16.49
C THR A 228 7.28 3.10 15.23
N ASP A 229 8.45 3.69 15.09
CA ASP A 229 9.38 3.32 14.01
C ASP A 229 10.57 2.53 14.55
N ILE A 230 11.17 1.70 13.71
CA ILE A 230 12.35 0.91 14.00
C ILE A 230 13.47 1.19 12.98
N PRO A 231 14.76 1.02 13.37
CA PRO A 231 15.86 1.04 12.41
C PRO A 231 15.67 -0.02 11.32
N ILE A 232 16.08 0.28 10.09
CA ILE A 232 16.03 -0.70 8.97
C ILE A 232 16.86 -1.95 9.28
N ILE A 233 17.91 -1.83 10.08
CA ILE A 233 18.72 -2.97 10.50
C ILE A 233 17.89 -4.00 11.29
N ASP A 234 16.93 -3.57 12.11
CA ASP A 234 16.08 -4.48 12.90
C ASP A 234 15.20 -5.34 11.98
N LEU A 235 14.72 -4.78 10.86
CA LEU A 235 14.01 -5.56 9.83
C LEU A 235 14.96 -6.57 9.16
N TYR A 236 16.18 -6.15 8.84
CA TYR A 236 17.19 -7.03 8.26
C TYR A 236 17.50 -8.21 9.20
N ASP A 237 17.73 -7.92 10.47
CA ASP A 237 18.03 -8.93 11.50
C ASP A 237 16.88 -9.92 11.67
N ALA A 238 15.63 -9.44 11.64
CA ALA A 238 14.45 -10.29 11.69
C ALA A 238 14.36 -11.24 10.47
N VAL A 239 14.76 -10.80 9.27
CA VAL A 239 14.82 -11.67 8.08
C VAL A 239 15.95 -12.68 8.19
N VAL A 240 17.13 -12.30 8.70
CA VAL A 240 18.26 -13.22 8.95
C VAL A 240 17.88 -14.30 9.95
N GLU A 241 17.22 -13.91 11.05
CA GLU A 241 16.69 -14.82 12.08
C GLU A 241 15.67 -15.81 11.48
N GLU A 242 14.70 -15.32 10.72
CA GLU A 242 13.67 -16.15 10.06
C GLU A 242 14.27 -17.14 9.04
N LEU A 243 15.34 -16.74 8.36
CA LEU A 243 16.05 -17.60 7.40
C LEU A 243 17.09 -18.51 8.09
N GLN A 244 17.30 -18.38 9.40
CA GLN A 244 18.25 -19.16 10.21
C GLN A 244 19.69 -19.13 9.65
N LEU A 245 20.12 -17.98 9.12
CA LEU A 245 21.42 -17.86 8.46
C LEU A 245 22.58 -17.83 9.46
N THR A 246 23.51 -18.76 9.30
CA THR A 246 24.73 -18.87 10.11
C THR A 246 25.92 -19.19 9.20
N PRO A 247 27.05 -18.44 9.28
CA PRO A 247 27.27 -17.25 10.13
C PRO A 247 26.40 -16.07 9.73
N TYR A 248 26.22 -15.09 10.64
CA TYR A 248 25.46 -13.86 10.38
C TYR A 248 26.02 -13.09 9.17
N PRO A 249 25.26 -12.87 8.10
CA PRO A 249 25.70 -12.16 6.92
C PRO A 249 25.62 -10.66 7.13
N ALA A 250 26.63 -10.03 7.73
CA ALA A 250 26.62 -8.60 8.04
C ALA A 250 26.32 -7.74 6.79
N PRO A 251 25.31 -6.85 6.85
CA PRO A 251 24.99 -5.97 5.73
C PRO A 251 26.02 -4.83 5.62
N GLU A 252 26.09 -4.22 4.46
CA GLU A 252 26.79 -2.94 4.28
C GLU A 252 25.95 -1.82 4.88
N ILE A 253 26.55 -0.97 5.70
CA ILE A 253 25.87 0.23 6.21
C ILE A 253 26.15 1.39 5.26
N ARG A 254 25.08 1.99 4.72
CA ARG A 254 25.17 3.16 3.83
C ARG A 254 24.55 4.39 4.49
N ASP A 255 25.06 5.55 4.14
CA ASP A 255 24.46 6.81 4.51
C ASP A 255 23.15 7.04 3.75
N LEU A 256 22.29 7.91 4.29
CA LEU A 256 21.05 8.31 3.64
C LEU A 256 21.32 9.04 2.33
N GLY A 257 20.61 8.66 1.29
CA GLY A 257 20.54 9.45 0.07
C GLY A 257 19.89 10.82 0.31
N ALA A 258 20.15 11.78 -0.57
CA ALA A 258 19.60 13.13 -0.47
C ALA A 258 18.07 13.16 -0.47
N ASP A 259 17.46 12.19 -1.14
CA ASP A 259 16.00 12.07 -1.31
C ASP A 259 15.36 11.09 -0.31
N ASP A 260 16.15 10.47 0.58
CA ASP A 260 15.63 9.55 1.59
C ASP A 260 15.37 10.29 2.91
N ALA A 261 14.32 9.87 3.61
CA ALA A 261 13.97 10.42 4.91
C ALA A 261 14.62 9.61 6.04
N ALA A 262 15.18 10.28 7.03
CA ALA A 262 15.73 9.63 8.22
C ALA A 262 14.64 8.88 9.01
N SER A 263 13.49 9.50 9.16
CA SER A 263 12.28 8.92 9.77
C SER A 263 11.05 9.60 9.19
N ILE A 264 10.01 8.81 8.94
CA ILE A 264 8.64 9.29 8.66
C ILE A 264 7.74 8.51 9.61
N LEU A 265 7.48 9.08 10.78
CA LEU A 265 6.60 8.49 11.78
C LEU A 265 5.29 9.27 11.81
N LEU A 266 4.18 8.59 11.57
CA LEU A 266 2.86 9.21 11.56
C LEU A 266 2.22 9.11 12.94
N ASP A 267 1.48 10.14 13.35
CA ASP A 267 0.64 10.11 14.55
C ASP A 267 -0.69 9.40 14.24
N PRO A 268 -0.97 8.23 14.84
CA PRO A 268 -2.18 7.46 14.62
C PRO A 268 -3.37 7.88 15.51
N SER A 269 -3.25 8.91 16.32
CA SER A 269 -4.23 9.26 17.39
C SER A 269 -5.65 9.31 16.86
N ARG A 270 -5.88 10.03 15.75
CA ARG A 270 -7.21 10.10 15.13
C ARG A 270 -7.72 8.75 14.64
N THR A 271 -6.83 7.89 14.15
CA THR A 271 -7.19 6.54 13.71
C THR A 271 -7.66 5.70 14.90
N PHE A 272 -6.98 5.79 16.04
CA PHE A 272 -7.40 5.08 17.25
C PHE A 272 -8.69 5.63 17.86
N GLU A 273 -8.90 6.94 17.77
CA GLU A 273 -10.14 7.58 18.24
C GLU A 273 -11.36 7.05 17.48
N ASP A 274 -11.32 7.04 16.14
CA ASP A 274 -12.48 6.70 15.33
C ASP A 274 -12.63 5.19 15.08
N PHE A 275 -11.53 4.45 14.90
CA PHE A 275 -11.53 3.01 14.58
C PHE A 275 -11.33 2.10 15.79
N GLY A 276 -11.08 2.69 16.98
CA GLY A 276 -10.69 1.98 18.19
C GLY A 276 -9.20 1.60 18.22
N THR A 277 -8.73 1.18 19.39
CA THR A 277 -7.34 0.73 19.55
C THR A 277 -7.04 -0.46 18.64
N ILE A 278 -5.98 -0.35 17.87
CA ILE A 278 -5.50 -1.40 16.98
C ILE A 278 -4.31 -2.09 17.66
N THR A 279 -4.41 -3.40 17.86
CA THR A 279 -3.25 -4.21 18.26
C THR A 279 -2.51 -4.59 16.99
N PHE A 280 -1.39 -3.91 16.74
CA PHE A 280 -0.58 -4.19 15.56
C PHE A 280 0.22 -5.48 15.71
N THR A 281 0.29 -6.22 14.62
CA THR A 281 1.10 -7.43 14.51
C THR A 281 2.59 -7.10 14.67
N GLY A 282 3.32 -7.89 15.42
CA GLY A 282 4.75 -7.68 15.70
C GLY A 282 5.65 -7.96 14.48
N LEU A 283 6.82 -7.31 14.44
CA LEU A 283 7.76 -7.40 13.32
C LEU A 283 8.12 -8.85 12.94
N LYS A 284 8.41 -9.70 13.94
CA LYS A 284 8.79 -11.11 13.68
C LYS A 284 7.68 -11.91 13.02
N GLU A 285 6.44 -11.69 13.44
CA GLU A 285 5.28 -12.35 12.85
C GLU A 285 5.00 -11.84 11.43
N ILE A 286 5.17 -10.54 11.18
CA ILE A 286 5.09 -9.95 9.84
C ILE A 286 6.12 -10.58 8.90
N VAL A 287 7.39 -10.65 9.35
CA VAL A 287 8.50 -11.21 8.58
C VAL A 287 8.26 -12.69 8.32
N HIS A 288 7.85 -13.46 9.32
CA HIS A 288 7.51 -14.88 9.17
C HIS A 288 6.43 -15.09 8.09
N ALA A 289 5.31 -14.37 8.19
CA ALA A 289 4.21 -14.49 7.23
C ALA A 289 4.63 -14.11 5.80
N ALA A 290 5.47 -13.08 5.65
CA ALA A 290 6.00 -12.67 4.36
C ALA A 290 6.98 -13.72 3.78
N CYS A 291 7.90 -14.23 4.60
CA CYS A 291 8.87 -15.24 4.18
C CYS A 291 8.20 -16.55 3.79
N GLU A 292 7.17 -17.00 4.51
CA GLU A 292 6.36 -18.16 4.12
C GLU A 292 5.74 -17.98 2.72
N TYR A 293 5.18 -16.77 2.47
CA TYR A 293 4.67 -16.46 1.15
C TYR A 293 5.77 -16.48 0.08
N TYR A 294 6.95 -15.89 0.35
CA TYR A 294 8.05 -15.84 -0.61
C TYR A 294 8.70 -17.21 -0.87
N ARG A 295 8.76 -18.10 0.14
CA ARG A 295 9.20 -19.50 -0.06
C ARG A 295 8.30 -20.25 -1.04
N LYS A 296 6.99 -19.99 -0.97
CA LYS A 296 6.00 -20.69 -1.79
C LYS A 296 5.89 -20.11 -3.21
N TYR A 297 5.91 -18.80 -3.34
CA TYR A 297 5.57 -18.11 -4.61
C TYR A 297 6.74 -17.36 -5.24
N GLY A 298 7.86 -17.24 -4.52
CA GLY A 298 9.01 -16.43 -4.92
C GLY A 298 8.76 -14.91 -4.78
N VAL A 299 9.84 -14.14 -4.92
CA VAL A 299 9.80 -12.69 -5.10
C VAL A 299 10.01 -12.42 -6.58
N VAL A 300 8.93 -12.33 -7.36
CA VAL A 300 9.01 -12.08 -8.80
C VAL A 300 8.78 -10.59 -9.06
N GLY A 301 9.78 -9.94 -9.68
CA GLY A 301 9.70 -8.53 -10.01
C GLY A 301 9.78 -7.61 -8.80
N GLY A 302 10.47 -8.03 -7.72
CA GLY A 302 10.76 -7.19 -6.57
C GLY A 302 11.49 -5.91 -6.99
N TYR A 303 11.10 -4.76 -6.45
CA TYR A 303 11.66 -3.47 -6.80
C TYR A 303 11.84 -2.58 -5.57
N THR A 304 12.74 -1.60 -5.73
CA THR A 304 13.00 -0.56 -4.74
C THR A 304 13.26 0.74 -5.47
N HIS A 305 12.87 1.87 -4.89
CA HIS A 305 13.25 3.19 -5.40
C HIS A 305 14.70 3.57 -5.04
N LEU A 306 15.37 2.77 -4.23
CA LEU A 306 16.80 2.94 -4.01
C LEU A 306 17.55 2.30 -5.18
N LYS A 307 18.36 3.10 -5.90
CA LYS A 307 19.26 2.59 -6.95
C LYS A 307 20.26 1.63 -6.29
N ILE A 308 20.08 0.33 -6.52
CA ILE A 308 21.07 -0.68 -6.13
C ILE A 308 22.19 -0.59 -7.17
N THR A 309 23.21 0.23 -6.89
CA THR A 309 24.45 0.11 -7.63
C THR A 309 25.10 -1.21 -7.24
N GLU A 310 25.13 -2.16 -8.17
CA GLU A 310 25.97 -3.35 -8.00
C GLU A 310 27.42 -2.87 -7.97
N SER A 311 28.00 -2.82 -6.77
CA SER A 311 29.44 -2.79 -6.65
C SER A 311 29.96 -4.13 -7.17
N ALA A 312 30.75 -4.08 -8.22
CA ALA A 312 31.36 -5.21 -8.88
C ALA A 312 32.12 -6.14 -7.92
#